data_0c0d5d71c57325b8320b5b6ba39fc1bb
#
_entry.id   0c0d5d71c57325b8320b5b6ba39fc1bb
#
_cell.length_a   1.000
_cell.length_b   1.000
_cell.length_c   1.000
_cell.angle_alpha   90.00
_cell.angle_beta   90.00
_cell.angle_gamma   90.00
#
_symmetry.space_group_name_H-M   'P 1'
#
loop_
_entity.id
_entity.type
_entity.pdbx_description
1 polymer ?
#
loop_
_entity_poly.entity_id
_entity_poly.type
_entity_poly.pdbx_seq_one_letter_code
_entity_poly.pdbx_strand_id
1 'polypeptide(L)'
;MIYSFKNFTPYVHPTAFVHPLAAVTGCVRIGADVYVGPFAALRGDFGEIIIEDGCNVQEHCIIHMFPGVSVHLKTNAHIGHGAMIHGAVIGSNVLVGMNTVIMDDVEIGDECIIGAMSFIKEGTRIPPRSLVVGNPARIVKEVSDEMIQWKTKGTQLYQQLARNCHTELKECQALDVFPENWATPNGAYSSWRRGK
;
A
#
# COMPACT_ATOMS: atom_id res chain seq x y z
N MET A 1 3.62 13.10 9.17
CA MET A 1 2.88 14.06 10.02
C MET A 1 1.52 13.48 10.36
N ILE A 2 1.14 13.43 11.65
CA ILE A 2 -0.13 12.85 12.13
C ILE A 2 -0.98 13.98 12.69
N TYR A 3 -2.24 14.08 12.28
CA TYR A 3 -3.15 15.15 12.65
C TYR A 3 -4.47 14.59 13.19
N SER A 4 -4.92 15.09 14.34
CA SER A 4 -6.31 14.88 14.74
C SER A 4 -7.23 15.81 13.92
N PHE A 5 -8.43 15.33 13.62
CA PHE A 5 -9.47 16.12 12.99
C PHE A 5 -10.79 15.93 13.74
N LYS A 6 -11.45 17.01 14.14
CA LYS A 6 -12.56 16.98 15.10
C LYS A 6 -12.14 16.19 16.35
N ASN A 7 -12.85 15.13 16.69
CA ASN A 7 -12.59 14.27 17.86
C ASN A 7 -11.83 12.98 17.50
N PHE A 8 -11.36 12.84 16.26
CA PHE A 8 -10.67 11.64 15.80
C PHE A 8 -9.17 11.87 15.73
N THR A 9 -8.43 11.04 16.46
CA THR A 9 -6.97 10.99 16.41
C THR A 9 -6.56 9.65 15.80
N PRO A 10 -5.67 9.64 14.80
CA PRO A 10 -5.21 8.39 14.20
C PRO A 10 -4.59 7.46 15.24
N TYR A 11 -4.92 6.16 15.14
CA TYR A 11 -4.23 5.09 15.85
C TYR A 11 -3.17 4.48 14.95
N VAL A 12 -1.96 4.35 15.45
CA VAL A 12 -0.84 3.68 14.77
C VAL A 12 -0.25 2.65 15.71
N HIS A 13 -0.24 1.38 15.28
CA HIS A 13 0.37 0.32 16.08
C HIS A 13 1.87 0.61 16.28
N PRO A 14 2.46 0.32 17.47
CA PRO A 14 3.87 0.64 17.77
C PRO A 14 4.91 0.02 16.82
N THR A 15 4.59 -1.13 16.18
CA THR A 15 5.47 -1.78 15.19
C THR A 15 5.28 -1.27 13.77
N ALA A 16 4.24 -0.47 13.51
CA ALA A 16 4.05 0.15 12.21
C ALA A 16 4.99 1.33 12.03
N PHE A 17 5.49 1.52 10.82
CA PHE A 17 6.30 2.67 10.46
C PHE A 17 5.51 3.62 9.56
N VAL A 18 5.34 4.86 10.00
CA VAL A 18 4.77 5.96 9.21
C VAL A 18 5.87 6.98 8.97
N HIS A 19 6.26 7.14 7.71
CA HIS A 19 7.33 8.08 7.35
C HIS A 19 6.98 9.51 7.82
N PRO A 20 7.92 10.29 8.38
CA PRO A 20 7.67 11.65 8.87
C PRO A 20 7.02 12.59 7.83
N LEU A 21 7.28 12.39 6.53
CA LEU A 21 6.67 13.16 5.44
C LEU A 21 5.33 12.60 4.95
N ALA A 22 4.81 11.50 5.49
CA ALA A 22 3.45 11.06 5.23
C ALA A 22 2.44 11.91 6.01
N ALA A 23 1.25 12.12 5.45
CA ALA A 23 0.15 12.83 6.12
C ALA A 23 -0.96 11.85 6.50
N VAL A 24 -1.24 11.71 7.80
CA VAL A 24 -2.31 10.84 8.35
C VAL A 24 -3.24 11.70 9.18
N THR A 25 -4.51 11.80 8.79
CA THR A 25 -5.45 12.76 9.39
C THR A 25 -6.76 12.08 9.79
N GLY A 26 -7.25 12.33 10.99
CA GLY A 26 -8.60 11.98 11.44
C GLY A 26 -8.79 10.52 11.79
N CYS A 27 -9.91 9.92 11.36
CA CYS A 27 -10.31 8.55 11.71
C CYS A 27 -9.53 7.52 10.89
N VAL A 28 -8.29 7.25 11.30
CA VAL A 28 -7.39 6.30 10.63
C VAL A 28 -6.87 5.32 11.67
N ARG A 29 -6.94 4.01 11.35
CA ARG A 29 -6.38 2.93 12.16
C ARG A 29 -5.35 2.14 11.34
N ILE A 30 -4.13 2.06 11.86
CA ILE A 30 -2.99 1.39 11.23
C ILE A 30 -2.53 0.24 12.13
N GLY A 31 -2.59 -0.99 11.60
CA GLY A 31 -2.24 -2.24 12.27
C GLY A 31 -0.74 -2.48 12.42
N ALA A 32 -0.38 -3.66 12.93
CA ALA A 32 0.99 -4.05 13.18
C ALA A 32 1.80 -4.26 11.88
N ASP A 33 3.11 -3.98 11.94
CA ASP A 33 4.06 -4.19 10.83
C ASP A 33 3.67 -3.52 9.50
N VAL A 34 2.85 -2.47 9.56
CA VAL A 34 2.47 -1.68 8.39
C VAL A 34 3.58 -0.69 8.04
N TYR A 35 3.88 -0.57 6.73
CA TYR A 35 4.74 0.49 6.19
C TYR A 35 3.90 1.56 5.50
N VAL A 36 4.09 2.82 5.87
CA VAL A 36 3.52 3.99 5.16
C VAL A 36 4.67 4.86 4.67
N GLY A 37 4.83 4.93 3.35
CA GLY A 37 5.92 5.63 2.66
C GLY A 37 5.79 7.14 2.67
N PRO A 38 6.88 7.88 2.33
CA PRO A 38 6.86 9.34 2.25
C PRO A 38 5.83 9.84 1.24
N PHE A 39 5.22 10.98 1.56
CA PHE A 39 4.20 11.66 0.76
C PHE A 39 2.90 10.86 0.55
N ALA A 40 2.71 9.73 1.23
CA ALA A 40 1.41 9.09 1.30
C ALA A 40 0.44 9.97 2.09
N ALA A 41 -0.81 10.11 1.60
CA ALA A 41 -1.86 10.90 2.23
C ALA A 41 -3.07 10.02 2.57
N LEU A 42 -3.30 9.80 3.87
CA LEU A 42 -4.42 9.04 4.41
C LEU A 42 -5.34 10.02 5.15
N ARG A 43 -6.48 10.32 4.56
CA ARG A 43 -7.38 11.35 5.07
C ARG A 43 -8.73 10.78 5.48
N GLY A 44 -8.85 10.45 6.78
CA GLY A 44 -10.08 9.94 7.42
C GLY A 44 -10.91 11.05 8.06
N ASP A 45 -11.23 12.10 7.31
CA ASP A 45 -12.01 13.26 7.77
C ASP A 45 -13.50 13.13 7.46
N PHE A 46 -13.87 12.31 6.48
CA PHE A 46 -15.25 12.04 6.09
C PHE A 46 -15.74 10.63 6.47
N GLY A 47 -14.82 9.72 6.74
CA GLY A 47 -15.10 8.34 7.13
C GLY A 47 -13.88 7.68 7.76
N GLU A 48 -13.93 6.36 7.94
CA GLU A 48 -12.85 5.60 8.56
C GLU A 48 -11.92 4.99 7.52
N ILE A 49 -10.61 5.05 7.77
CA ILE A 49 -9.59 4.26 7.06
C ILE A 49 -9.08 3.17 8.00
N ILE A 50 -9.24 1.91 7.59
CA ILE A 50 -8.77 0.74 8.31
C ILE A 50 -7.65 0.09 7.50
N ILE A 51 -6.47 0.00 8.07
CA ILE A 51 -5.32 -0.70 7.49
C ILE A 51 -4.94 -1.81 8.45
N GLU A 52 -5.21 -3.05 8.05
CA GLU A 52 -4.89 -4.23 8.85
C GLU A 52 -3.39 -4.54 8.84
N ASP A 53 -2.99 -5.54 9.64
CA ASP A 53 -1.60 -5.91 9.87
C ASP A 53 -0.86 -6.29 8.58
N GLY A 54 0.42 -5.96 8.55
CA GLY A 54 1.35 -6.34 7.48
C GLY A 54 1.12 -5.67 6.13
N CYS A 55 0.20 -4.70 6.03
CA CYS A 55 -0.02 -3.92 4.82
C CYS A 55 1.16 -2.99 4.51
N ASN A 56 1.24 -2.52 3.26
CA ASN A 56 2.06 -1.37 2.93
C ASN A 56 1.30 -0.39 2.04
N VAL A 57 1.49 0.89 2.31
CA VAL A 57 1.00 2.02 1.53
C VAL A 57 2.22 2.81 1.09
N GLN A 58 2.58 2.64 -0.17
CA GLN A 58 3.86 3.16 -0.68
C GLN A 58 3.79 4.67 -0.96
N GLU A 59 4.89 5.20 -1.46
CA GLU A 59 5.09 6.64 -1.69
C GLU A 59 3.99 7.22 -2.59
N HIS A 60 3.55 8.43 -2.28
CA HIS A 60 2.54 9.19 -3.03
C HIS A 60 1.16 8.52 -3.17
N CYS A 61 0.85 7.47 -2.40
CA CYS A 61 -0.49 6.92 -2.37
C CYS A 61 -1.48 7.90 -1.72
N ILE A 62 -2.71 7.93 -2.24
CA ILE A 62 -3.80 8.73 -1.68
C ILE A 62 -4.95 7.80 -1.30
N ILE A 63 -5.41 7.89 -0.04
CA ILE A 63 -6.56 7.15 0.46
C ILE A 63 -7.57 8.12 1.05
N HIS A 64 -8.78 8.09 0.52
CA HIS A 64 -9.89 8.93 0.95
C HIS A 64 -11.25 8.26 0.68
N MET A 65 -12.36 8.91 1.04
CA MET A 65 -13.72 8.42 0.81
C MET A 65 -14.75 9.56 0.87
N PHE A 66 -15.95 9.28 0.42
CA PHE A 66 -17.11 10.15 0.66
C PHE A 66 -17.61 10.05 2.12
N PRO A 67 -18.39 11.03 2.60
CA PRO A 67 -18.97 11.00 3.94
C PRO A 67 -19.78 9.73 4.22
N GLY A 68 -19.49 9.10 5.38
CA GLY A 68 -20.17 7.89 5.82
C GLY A 68 -19.70 6.58 5.17
N VAL A 69 -18.69 6.64 4.31
CA VAL A 69 -18.04 5.47 3.68
C VAL A 69 -16.76 5.15 4.42
N SER A 70 -16.26 3.93 4.29
CA SER A 70 -14.95 3.53 4.80
C SER A 70 -14.04 3.00 3.70
N VAL A 71 -12.73 3.09 3.92
CA VAL A 71 -11.73 2.33 3.17
C VAL A 71 -11.16 1.26 4.08
N HIS A 72 -11.13 0.01 3.60
CA HIS A 72 -10.60 -1.11 4.35
C HIS A 72 -9.54 -1.85 3.54
N LEU A 73 -8.30 -1.78 3.98
CA LEU A 73 -7.20 -2.61 3.48
C LEU A 73 -7.05 -3.81 4.42
N LYS A 74 -7.41 -5.01 3.93
CA LYS A 74 -7.28 -6.23 4.70
C LYS A 74 -5.83 -6.69 4.78
N THR A 75 -5.56 -7.62 5.68
CA THR A 75 -4.22 -8.12 6.05
C THR A 75 -3.32 -8.35 4.83
N ASN A 76 -2.09 -7.85 4.89
CA ASN A 76 -1.07 -7.99 3.84
C ASN A 76 -1.43 -7.33 2.50
N ALA A 77 -2.39 -6.41 2.43
CA ALA A 77 -2.63 -5.62 1.23
C ALA A 77 -1.38 -4.78 0.89
N HIS A 78 -1.02 -4.77 -0.39
CA HIS A 78 0.18 -4.14 -0.91
C HIS A 78 -0.21 -3.05 -1.90
N ILE A 79 -0.10 -1.79 -1.49
CA ILE A 79 -0.54 -0.64 -2.27
C ILE A 79 0.69 0.04 -2.90
N GLY A 80 0.85 -0.17 -4.20
CA GLY A 80 1.99 0.31 -4.98
C GLY A 80 2.01 1.82 -5.14
N HIS A 81 3.21 2.36 -5.36
CA HIS A 81 3.50 3.79 -5.44
C HIS A 81 2.48 4.57 -6.28
N GLY A 82 2.02 5.69 -5.79
CA GLY A 82 1.10 6.59 -6.48
C GLY A 82 -0.33 6.08 -6.67
N ALA A 83 -0.68 4.92 -6.11
CA ALA A 83 -2.05 4.42 -6.22
C ALA A 83 -3.03 5.32 -5.45
N MET A 84 -4.24 5.47 -6.01
CA MET A 84 -5.33 6.23 -5.42
C MET A 84 -6.49 5.30 -5.11
N ILE A 85 -6.94 5.29 -3.84
CA ILE A 85 -8.04 4.46 -3.37
C ILE A 85 -9.10 5.37 -2.76
N HIS A 86 -10.31 5.28 -3.28
CA HIS A 86 -11.45 6.05 -2.80
C HIS A 86 -12.62 5.13 -2.48
N GLY A 87 -13.04 5.09 -1.20
CA GLY A 87 -14.24 4.38 -0.76
C GLY A 87 -14.30 2.88 -1.10
N ALA A 88 -13.21 2.12 -0.95
CA ALA A 88 -13.12 0.74 -1.41
C ALA A 88 -12.66 -0.26 -0.33
N VAL A 89 -12.99 -1.54 -0.53
CA VAL A 89 -12.49 -2.67 0.26
C VAL A 89 -11.45 -3.45 -0.57
N ILE A 90 -10.25 -3.58 -0.04
CA ILE A 90 -9.14 -4.30 -0.65
C ILE A 90 -8.90 -5.59 0.15
N GLY A 91 -9.07 -6.73 -0.49
CA GLY A 91 -8.94 -8.06 0.12
C GLY A 91 -7.54 -8.37 0.66
N SER A 92 -7.46 -9.47 1.40
CA SER A 92 -6.20 -9.91 1.99
C SER A 92 -5.21 -10.32 0.92
N ASN A 93 -3.94 -10.00 1.14
CA ASN A 93 -2.85 -10.34 0.24
C ASN A 93 -3.03 -9.84 -1.21
N VAL A 94 -3.79 -8.77 -1.44
CA VAL A 94 -3.95 -8.12 -2.75
C VAL A 94 -2.71 -7.30 -3.08
N LEU A 95 -2.32 -7.29 -4.36
CA LEU A 95 -1.39 -6.31 -4.92
C LEU A 95 -2.15 -5.29 -5.76
N VAL A 96 -2.11 -4.04 -5.36
CA VAL A 96 -2.52 -2.90 -6.18
C VAL A 96 -1.27 -2.30 -6.83
N GLY A 97 -1.20 -2.36 -8.15
CA GLY A 97 -0.05 -1.87 -8.93
C GLY A 97 0.09 -0.35 -8.88
N MET A 98 1.28 0.12 -9.24
CA MET A 98 1.63 1.55 -9.23
C MET A 98 0.65 2.39 -10.07
N ASN A 99 0.30 3.59 -9.58
CA ASN A 99 -0.60 4.54 -10.24
C ASN A 99 -1.97 3.96 -10.64
N THR A 100 -2.44 2.94 -9.93
CA THR A 100 -3.81 2.43 -10.08
C THR A 100 -4.80 3.39 -9.43
N VAL A 101 -5.95 3.61 -10.08
CA VAL A 101 -7.07 4.36 -9.51
C VAL A 101 -8.22 3.41 -9.22
N ILE A 102 -8.69 3.39 -7.97
CA ILE A 102 -9.80 2.56 -7.48
C ILE A 102 -10.89 3.50 -6.96
N MET A 103 -12.07 3.42 -7.58
CA MET A 103 -13.20 4.29 -7.27
C MET A 103 -14.05 3.73 -6.11
N ASP A 104 -15.11 4.46 -5.78
CA ASP A 104 -16.01 4.16 -4.68
C ASP A 104 -16.77 2.84 -4.86
N ASP A 105 -17.19 2.28 -3.74
CA ASP A 105 -17.98 1.05 -3.70
C ASP A 105 -17.34 -0.11 -4.48
N VAL A 106 -16.00 -0.15 -4.55
CA VAL A 106 -15.25 -1.26 -5.14
C VAL A 106 -14.92 -2.28 -4.05
N GLU A 107 -15.10 -3.57 -4.37
CA GLU A 107 -14.60 -4.67 -3.56
C GLU A 107 -13.66 -5.53 -4.38
N ILE A 108 -12.43 -5.69 -3.91
CA ILE A 108 -11.42 -6.56 -4.51
C ILE A 108 -11.25 -7.77 -3.59
N GLY A 109 -11.54 -8.97 -4.12
CA GLY A 109 -11.36 -10.23 -3.39
C GLY A 109 -9.90 -10.52 -3.06
N ASP A 110 -9.69 -11.49 -2.17
CA ASP A 110 -8.37 -11.85 -1.67
C ASP A 110 -7.43 -12.34 -2.79
N GLU A 111 -6.12 -12.17 -2.61
CA GLU A 111 -5.07 -12.67 -3.49
C GLU A 111 -5.16 -12.16 -4.95
N CYS A 112 -5.88 -11.06 -5.20
CA CYS A 112 -5.90 -10.41 -6.50
C CYS A 112 -4.60 -9.66 -6.80
N ILE A 113 -4.29 -9.53 -8.10
CA ILE A 113 -3.23 -8.66 -8.59
C ILE A 113 -3.84 -7.67 -9.57
N ILE A 114 -3.79 -6.39 -9.21
CA ILE A 114 -4.20 -5.28 -10.07
C ILE A 114 -2.93 -4.72 -10.72
N GLY A 115 -2.87 -4.76 -12.05
CA GLY A 115 -1.71 -4.24 -12.78
C GLY A 115 -1.58 -2.73 -12.67
N ALA A 116 -0.36 -2.23 -12.81
CA ALA A 116 -0.08 -0.80 -12.78
C ALA A 116 -0.92 -0.03 -13.81
N MET A 117 -1.24 1.26 -13.52
CA MET A 117 -2.02 2.15 -14.38
C MET A 117 -3.45 1.67 -14.68
N SER A 118 -4.00 0.77 -13.86
CA SER A 118 -5.38 0.29 -14.02
C SER A 118 -6.39 1.30 -13.46
N PHE A 119 -7.59 1.34 -14.08
CA PHE A 119 -8.72 2.11 -13.58
C PHE A 119 -9.88 1.19 -13.24
N ILE A 120 -10.19 1.06 -11.93
CA ILE A 120 -11.30 0.26 -11.41
C ILE A 120 -12.50 1.18 -11.20
N LYS A 121 -13.56 0.94 -11.98
CA LYS A 121 -14.78 1.76 -11.93
C LYS A 121 -15.52 1.56 -10.61
N GLU A 122 -16.27 2.57 -10.21
CA GLU A 122 -17.21 2.52 -9.10
C GLU A 122 -18.13 1.29 -9.16
N GLY A 123 -18.44 0.73 -8.00
CA GLY A 123 -19.34 -0.42 -7.85
C GLY A 123 -18.79 -1.76 -8.37
N THR A 124 -17.51 -1.82 -8.79
CA THR A 124 -16.92 -3.05 -9.32
C THR A 124 -16.68 -4.07 -8.21
N ARG A 125 -17.06 -5.33 -8.46
CA ARG A 125 -16.76 -6.49 -7.61
C ARG A 125 -15.80 -7.42 -8.34
N ILE A 126 -14.60 -7.57 -7.80
CA ILE A 126 -13.55 -8.43 -8.37
C ILE A 126 -13.45 -9.70 -7.51
N PRO A 127 -13.71 -10.89 -8.09
CA PRO A 127 -13.60 -12.13 -7.34
C PRO A 127 -12.16 -12.42 -6.92
N PRO A 128 -11.95 -13.21 -5.84
CA PRO A 128 -10.61 -13.59 -5.40
C PRO A 128 -9.75 -14.17 -6.53
N ARG A 129 -8.42 -14.06 -6.38
CA ARG A 129 -7.42 -14.62 -7.29
C ARG A 129 -7.55 -14.15 -8.74
N SER A 130 -7.97 -12.92 -8.94
CA SER A 130 -8.09 -12.33 -10.28
C SER A 130 -6.88 -11.45 -10.63
N LEU A 131 -6.30 -11.65 -11.82
CA LEU A 131 -5.38 -10.71 -12.44
C LEU A 131 -6.18 -9.70 -13.26
N VAL A 132 -6.11 -8.44 -12.88
CA VAL A 132 -6.91 -7.35 -13.45
C VAL A 132 -5.99 -6.27 -14.01
N VAL A 133 -6.23 -5.83 -15.24
CA VAL A 133 -5.41 -4.80 -15.88
C VAL A 133 -6.24 -3.88 -16.79
N GLY A 134 -5.74 -2.69 -17.03
CA GLY A 134 -6.22 -1.79 -18.09
C GLY A 134 -7.04 -0.60 -17.60
N ASN A 135 -7.42 0.25 -18.55
CA ASN A 135 -8.29 1.41 -18.35
C ASN A 135 -9.36 1.45 -19.47
N PRO A 136 -10.63 1.11 -19.17
CA PRO A 136 -11.13 0.53 -17.93
C PRO A 136 -10.59 -0.88 -17.68
N ALA A 137 -10.41 -1.24 -16.42
CA ALA A 137 -9.82 -2.52 -16.02
C ALA A 137 -10.71 -3.73 -16.37
N ARG A 138 -10.06 -4.85 -16.67
CA ARG A 138 -10.71 -6.14 -16.98
C ARG A 138 -9.94 -7.27 -16.32
N ILE A 139 -10.65 -8.31 -15.90
CA ILE A 139 -10.05 -9.57 -15.47
C ILE A 139 -9.48 -10.25 -16.71
N VAL A 140 -8.19 -10.59 -16.69
CA VAL A 140 -7.50 -11.22 -17.83
C VAL A 140 -7.19 -12.69 -17.60
N LYS A 141 -7.01 -13.11 -16.35
CA LYS A 141 -6.81 -14.51 -15.97
C LYS A 141 -6.87 -14.71 -14.46
N GLU A 142 -6.81 -15.95 -14.03
CA GLU A 142 -6.60 -16.32 -12.63
C GLU A 142 -5.14 -16.09 -12.20
N VAL A 143 -4.95 -15.68 -10.96
CA VAL A 143 -3.62 -15.56 -10.31
C VAL A 143 -3.16 -16.93 -9.86
N SER A 144 -2.00 -17.40 -10.34
CA SER A 144 -1.42 -18.68 -9.95
C SER A 144 -0.79 -18.66 -8.56
N ASP A 145 -0.62 -19.83 -7.95
CA ASP A 145 0.06 -19.96 -6.65
C ASP A 145 1.48 -19.40 -6.67
N GLU A 146 2.20 -19.55 -7.78
CA GLU A 146 3.53 -18.97 -7.96
C GLU A 146 3.49 -17.43 -7.92
N MET A 147 2.47 -16.81 -8.53
CA MET A 147 2.28 -15.37 -8.50
C MET A 147 1.95 -14.89 -7.09
N ILE A 148 1.11 -15.63 -6.35
CA ILE A 148 0.78 -15.35 -4.95
C ILE A 148 2.04 -15.42 -4.09
N GLN A 149 2.84 -16.48 -4.22
CA GLN A 149 4.09 -16.64 -3.47
C GLN A 149 5.09 -15.50 -3.77
N TRP A 150 5.23 -15.13 -5.03
CA TRP A 150 6.08 -14.01 -5.44
C TRP A 150 5.60 -12.70 -4.82
N LYS A 151 4.31 -12.39 -4.92
CA LYS A 151 3.71 -11.20 -4.33
C LYS A 151 3.90 -11.16 -2.80
N THR A 152 3.63 -12.29 -2.12
CA THR A 152 3.77 -12.39 -0.67
C THR A 152 5.19 -12.08 -0.20
N LYS A 153 6.22 -12.60 -0.91
CA LYS A 153 7.62 -12.25 -0.63
C LYS A 153 7.87 -10.75 -0.77
N GLY A 154 7.30 -10.11 -1.81
CA GLY A 154 7.38 -8.66 -1.98
C GLY A 154 6.76 -7.89 -0.80
N THR A 155 5.63 -8.34 -0.27
CA THR A 155 5.00 -7.73 0.90
C THR A 155 5.85 -7.90 2.16
N GLN A 156 6.46 -9.08 2.36
CA GLN A 156 7.35 -9.34 3.48
C GLN A 156 8.58 -8.41 3.50
N LEU A 157 9.07 -8.00 2.32
CA LEU A 157 10.14 -7.00 2.24
C LEU A 157 9.71 -5.65 2.82
N TYR A 158 8.47 -5.21 2.58
CA TYR A 158 7.96 -3.97 3.16
C TYR A 158 7.71 -4.08 4.67
N GLN A 159 7.30 -5.25 5.17
CA GLN A 159 7.21 -5.51 6.60
C GLN A 159 8.59 -5.43 7.26
N GLN A 160 9.61 -6.01 6.61
CA GLN A 160 11.00 -5.88 7.08
C GLN A 160 11.48 -4.42 6.98
N LEU A 161 11.13 -3.71 5.89
CA LEU A 161 11.46 -2.29 5.73
C LEU A 161 10.85 -1.44 6.86
N ALA A 162 9.60 -1.68 7.23
CA ALA A 162 8.97 -0.99 8.36
C ALA A 162 9.79 -1.16 9.64
N ARG A 163 10.22 -2.39 9.95
CA ARG A 163 11.08 -2.66 11.11
C ARG A 163 12.44 -1.97 11.03
N ASN A 164 13.09 -2.03 9.87
CA ASN A 164 14.41 -1.41 9.67
C ASN A 164 14.34 0.12 9.79
N CYS A 165 13.27 0.74 9.29
CA CYS A 165 13.12 2.20 9.35
C CYS A 165 13.09 2.74 10.78
N HIS A 166 12.63 1.96 11.76
CA HIS A 166 12.66 2.39 13.17
C HIS A 166 14.06 2.61 13.72
N THR A 167 15.08 1.93 13.20
CA THR A 167 16.44 1.97 13.72
C THR A 167 17.48 2.50 12.73
N GLU A 168 17.26 2.30 11.44
CA GLU A 168 18.26 2.54 10.40
C GLU A 168 17.98 3.83 9.58
N LEU A 169 16.72 4.26 9.44
CA LEU A 169 16.40 5.50 8.73
C LEU A 169 16.75 6.70 9.58
N LYS A 170 17.70 7.52 9.11
CA LYS A 170 18.19 8.72 9.81
C LYS A 170 18.35 9.87 8.82
N GLU A 171 17.94 11.05 9.24
CA GLU A 171 18.29 12.27 8.54
C GLU A 171 19.80 12.47 8.56
N CYS A 172 20.39 12.81 7.44
CA CYS A 172 21.83 13.03 7.29
C CYS A 172 22.11 14.14 6.29
N GLN A 173 23.36 14.62 6.29
CA GLN A 173 23.86 15.47 5.21
C GLN A 173 24.30 14.61 4.03
N ALA A 174 24.11 15.12 2.82
CA ALA A 174 24.64 14.47 1.63
C ALA A 174 26.18 14.44 1.67
N LEU A 175 26.76 13.41 1.06
CA LEU A 175 28.21 13.36 0.88
C LEU A 175 28.66 14.35 -0.18
N ASP A 176 29.73 15.12 0.10
CA ASP A 176 30.32 16.07 -0.86
C ASP A 176 31.25 15.39 -1.86
N VAL A 177 31.76 14.20 -1.52
CA VAL A 177 32.69 13.42 -2.34
C VAL A 177 32.15 12.01 -2.51
N PHE A 178 32.15 11.50 -3.75
CA PHE A 178 31.74 10.14 -4.04
C PHE A 178 32.78 9.14 -3.50
N PRO A 179 32.36 8.14 -2.66
CA PRO A 179 33.28 7.16 -2.08
C PRO A 179 33.88 6.22 -3.14
N GLU A 180 35.17 5.98 -3.09
CA GLU A 180 35.84 5.03 -4.00
C GLU A 180 35.27 3.60 -3.90
N ASN A 181 34.88 3.18 -2.68
CA ASN A 181 34.35 1.85 -2.40
C ASN A 181 32.83 1.89 -2.19
N TRP A 182 32.07 2.43 -3.17
CA TRP A 182 30.62 2.51 -3.12
C TRP A 182 29.96 1.13 -3.23
N ALA A 183 29.48 0.60 -2.11
CA ALA A 183 28.73 -0.65 -2.11
C ALA A 183 27.26 -0.38 -2.46
N THR A 184 26.67 -1.25 -3.29
CA THR A 184 25.22 -1.22 -3.60
C THR A 184 24.47 -2.24 -2.76
N PRO A 185 23.23 -1.93 -2.31
CA PRO A 185 22.42 -2.92 -1.63
C PRO A 185 22.16 -4.14 -2.52
N ASN A 186 22.33 -5.34 -1.97
CA ASN A 186 22.03 -6.60 -2.64
C ASN A 186 20.69 -7.15 -2.15
N GLY A 187 19.90 -7.72 -3.06
CA GLY A 187 18.63 -8.36 -2.74
C GLY A 187 18.34 -9.56 -3.63
N ALA A 188 17.73 -10.61 -3.06
CA ALA A 188 17.35 -11.81 -3.79
C ALA A 188 15.97 -11.73 -4.46
N TYR A 189 15.22 -10.64 -4.25
CA TYR A 189 13.89 -10.44 -4.84
C TYR A 189 14.00 -9.75 -6.19
N SER A 190 13.31 -10.29 -7.18
CA SER A 190 13.31 -9.75 -8.55
C SER A 190 11.89 -9.59 -9.11
N SER A 191 11.75 -8.81 -10.18
CA SER A 191 10.47 -8.70 -10.89
C SER A 191 10.00 -10.07 -11.39
N TRP A 192 8.68 -10.27 -11.46
CA TRP A 192 8.06 -11.53 -11.90
C TRP A 192 8.65 -12.14 -13.17
N ARG A 193 9.02 -11.31 -14.16
CA ARG A 193 9.61 -11.79 -15.43
C ARG A 193 11.05 -12.25 -15.31
N ARG A 194 11.83 -11.69 -14.37
CA ARG A 194 13.24 -12.06 -14.17
C ARG A 194 13.43 -13.30 -13.31
N GLY A 195 12.40 -13.69 -12.56
CA GLY A 195 12.41 -14.91 -11.73
C GLY A 195 12.02 -16.18 -12.49
N LYS A 196 11.74 -16.06 -13.79
CA LYS A 196 11.48 -17.14 -14.76
C LYS A 196 12.58 -17.11 -15.82
#